data_b910a3d39212ddf692019d9e67aa2b0d
#
_entry.id   b910a3d39212ddf692019d9e67aa2b0d
#
_cell.length_a   1.000
_cell.length_b   1.000
_cell.length_c   1.000
_cell.angle_alpha   90.00
_cell.angle_beta   90.00
_cell.angle_gamma   90.00
#
_symmetry.space_group_name_H-M   'P 1'
#
loop_
_entity.id
_entity.type
_entity.pdbx_description
1 polymer ?
#
loop_
_entity_poly.entity_id
_entity_poly.type
_entity_poly.pdbx_seq_one_letter_code
_entity_poly.pdbx_strand_id
1 'polypeptide(L)'
;MKNEIEKYLLQYQDIYNSKIYINHNIENRVASNTSIIDDSFSIELLGNSNSDIVFVEDFILLDESNFNFHMEKAIGLFKNILKAINLEYNDIQIIRIKRYVDSDIDDVIKSSFKNKINENSKKLIVSLGSSFLKKNKKIKELRNNKYNYNKLDLLYTYHPKDLVENENLKKYAWDDFKFIRDKYLYGK
;
A
#
# COMPACT_ATOMS: atom_id res chain seq x y z
N MET A 1 -9.31 32.65 11.07
CA MET A 1 -9.15 31.66 9.96
C MET A 1 -8.01 30.69 10.20
N LYS A 2 -6.76 31.14 10.45
CA LYS A 2 -5.63 30.19 10.65
C LYS A 2 -5.86 29.22 11.81
N ASN A 3 -6.39 29.69 12.93
CA ASN A 3 -6.67 28.86 14.12
C ASN A 3 -7.81 27.83 13.96
N GLU A 4 -8.76 28.05 13.07
CA GLU A 4 -9.86 27.09 12.84
C GLU A 4 -9.43 25.92 11.96
N ILE A 5 -8.57 26.19 10.98
CA ILE A 5 -7.97 25.15 10.12
C ILE A 5 -7.05 24.25 10.97
N GLU A 6 -6.21 24.84 11.82
CA GLU A 6 -5.34 24.07 12.74
C GLU A 6 -6.16 23.21 13.69
N LYS A 7 -7.26 23.72 14.22
CA LYS A 7 -8.16 22.98 15.11
C LYS A 7 -8.87 21.83 14.41
N TYR A 8 -9.29 22.05 13.16
CA TYR A 8 -9.88 21.01 12.31
C TYR A 8 -8.87 19.91 11.97
N LEU A 9 -7.63 20.28 11.65
CA LEU A 9 -6.55 19.33 11.34
C LEU A 9 -6.15 18.50 12.56
N LEU A 10 -6.11 19.07 13.76
CA LEU A 10 -5.86 18.34 15.02
C LEU A 10 -6.99 17.35 15.33
N GLN A 11 -8.25 17.76 15.13
CA GLN A 11 -9.39 16.86 15.28
C GLN A 11 -9.36 15.70 14.27
N TYR A 12 -8.93 15.97 13.04
CA TYR A 12 -8.78 14.95 11.99
C TYR A 12 -7.66 13.97 12.34
N GLN A 13 -6.58 14.44 12.91
CA GLN A 13 -5.45 13.64 13.39
C GLN A 13 -5.86 12.70 14.54
N ASP A 14 -6.66 13.16 15.49
CA ASP A 14 -7.17 12.38 16.62
C ASP A 14 -8.17 11.28 16.16
N ILE A 15 -9.03 11.60 15.18
CA ILE A 15 -10.04 10.66 14.66
C ILE A 15 -9.41 9.55 13.82
N TYR A 16 -8.39 9.87 13.03
CA TYR A 16 -7.84 8.95 12.03
C TYR A 16 -6.47 8.39 12.38
N ASN A 17 -5.88 8.79 13.52
CA ASN A 17 -4.54 8.39 13.97
C ASN A 17 -3.48 8.52 12.85
N SER A 18 -3.65 9.50 11.98
CA SER A 18 -2.81 9.77 10.82
C SER A 18 -1.99 11.04 11.03
N LYS A 19 -0.68 10.96 10.83
CA LYS A 19 0.18 12.15 10.84
C LYS A 19 -0.09 12.99 9.59
N ILE A 20 -0.73 14.14 9.76
CA ILE A 20 -0.87 15.13 8.69
C ILE A 20 0.41 15.94 8.62
N TYR A 21 1.14 15.84 7.54
CA TYR A 21 2.32 16.66 7.29
C TYR A 21 1.88 17.99 6.67
N ILE A 22 1.91 19.07 7.45
CA ILE A 22 1.78 20.43 6.93
C ILE A 22 3.18 20.85 6.50
N ASN A 23 3.35 21.05 5.20
CA ASN A 23 4.61 21.52 4.62
C ASN A 23 4.79 23.00 4.94
N HIS A 24 5.37 23.32 6.10
CA HIS A 24 5.93 24.64 6.38
C HIS A 24 7.42 24.61 6.03
N ASN A 25 7.81 25.50 5.11
CA ASN A 25 9.18 25.76 4.67
C ASN A 25 10.27 25.37 5.68
N ILE A 26 11.05 24.41 5.25
CA ILE A 26 12.50 24.25 5.29
C ILE A 26 13.21 25.12 6.35
N GLU A 27 13.44 24.53 7.52
CA GLU A 27 14.71 24.61 8.26
C GLU A 27 14.52 23.80 9.55
N ASN A 28 14.90 22.53 9.50
CA ASN A 28 15.46 21.67 10.54
C ASN A 28 15.16 20.20 10.24
N ARG A 29 16.09 19.61 9.50
CA ARG A 29 16.11 18.15 9.29
C ARG A 29 16.51 17.47 10.57
N VAL A 30 15.54 16.90 11.28
CA VAL A 30 15.78 15.80 12.22
C VAL A 30 15.59 14.50 11.44
N ALA A 31 16.62 13.67 11.46
CA ALA A 31 16.70 12.41 10.74
C ALA A 31 15.63 11.44 11.20
N SER A 32 14.55 11.30 10.44
CA SER A 32 13.69 10.14 10.43
C SER A 32 13.88 9.46 9.07
N ASN A 33 13.97 8.13 9.06
CA ASN A 33 14.28 7.24 7.93
C ASN A 33 13.48 7.53 6.66
N THR A 34 13.66 8.67 6.02
CA THR A 34 13.09 9.06 4.74
C THR A 34 14.14 8.86 3.67
N SER A 35 13.96 7.83 2.94
CA SER A 35 14.73 7.44 1.77
C SER A 35 14.47 8.35 0.60
N ILE A 36 15.55 8.64 -0.11
CA ILE A 36 15.71 9.11 -1.47
C ILE A 36 14.40 9.67 -2.05
N ILE A 37 14.23 10.98 -1.93
CA ILE A 37 13.22 11.72 -2.70
C ILE A 37 13.85 11.94 -4.07
N ASP A 38 13.60 11.02 -4.99
CA ASP A 38 13.59 11.33 -6.41
C ASP A 38 12.26 12.08 -6.62
N ASP A 39 12.26 13.23 -7.26
CA ASP A 39 11.05 14.03 -7.51
C ASP A 39 9.99 13.26 -8.34
N SER A 40 10.33 12.09 -8.83
CA SER A 40 9.46 11.24 -9.65
C SER A 40 8.61 10.23 -8.86
N PHE A 41 9.05 9.82 -7.68
CA PHE A 41 8.31 8.89 -6.81
C PHE A 41 8.71 8.96 -5.34
N SER A 42 7.85 8.43 -4.47
CA SER A 42 8.21 8.17 -3.06
C SER A 42 7.78 6.77 -2.63
N ILE A 43 8.47 6.21 -1.64
CA ILE A 43 8.11 4.94 -1.01
C ILE A 43 7.90 5.17 0.49
N GLU A 44 6.68 4.90 0.94
CA GLU A 44 6.28 4.98 2.34
C GLU A 44 6.18 3.57 2.94
N LEU A 45 6.67 3.41 4.16
CA LEU A 45 6.53 2.19 4.93
C LEU A 45 5.52 2.42 6.06
N LEU A 46 4.44 1.66 6.06
CA LEU A 46 3.34 1.80 7.02
C LEU A 46 3.14 0.47 7.76
N GLY A 47 2.63 0.54 8.98
CA GLY A 47 2.28 -0.63 9.79
C GLY A 47 3.48 -1.34 10.40
N ASN A 48 3.36 -2.65 10.60
CA ASN A 48 4.32 -3.47 11.34
C ASN A 48 5.46 -3.99 10.45
N SER A 49 6.67 -3.48 10.65
CA SER A 49 7.86 -3.92 9.90
C SER A 49 8.23 -5.39 10.14
N ASN A 50 7.77 -6.01 11.23
CA ASN A 50 8.04 -7.41 11.57
C ASN A 50 6.96 -8.37 11.03
N SER A 51 5.93 -7.87 10.34
CA SER A 51 4.91 -8.71 9.73
C SER A 51 5.49 -9.70 8.73
N ASP A 52 5.00 -10.93 8.72
CA ASP A 52 5.33 -11.95 7.70
C ASP A 52 4.75 -11.61 6.33
N ILE A 53 3.72 -10.77 6.28
CA ILE A 53 2.98 -10.39 5.06
C ILE A 53 3.18 -8.91 4.77
N VAL A 54 3.60 -8.62 3.54
CA VAL A 54 3.75 -7.26 3.03
C VAL A 54 2.73 -7.01 1.94
N PHE A 55 1.92 -5.97 2.10
CA PHE A 55 1.06 -5.47 1.04
C PHE A 55 1.77 -4.33 0.30
N VAL A 56 1.70 -4.35 -1.03
CA VAL A 56 2.32 -3.33 -1.87
C VAL A 56 1.23 -2.59 -2.62
N GLU A 57 1.15 -1.29 -2.42
CA GLU A 57 0.32 -0.35 -3.14
C GLU A 57 1.20 0.46 -4.09
N ASP A 58 0.82 0.57 -5.35
CA ASP A 58 1.53 1.37 -6.36
C ASP A 58 0.51 2.16 -7.17
N PHE A 59 0.61 3.47 -7.16
CA PHE A 59 -0.31 4.35 -7.85
C PHE A 59 0.33 5.66 -8.31
N ILE A 60 -0.27 6.24 -9.34
CA ILE A 60 0.13 7.52 -9.92
C ILE A 60 -0.71 8.63 -9.28
N LEU A 61 -0.03 9.64 -8.73
CA LEU A 61 -0.64 10.83 -8.13
C LEU A 61 -0.62 11.98 -9.14
N LEU A 62 -1.57 11.99 -10.07
CA LEU A 62 -1.73 13.10 -11.02
C LEU A 62 -2.66 14.20 -10.48
N ASP A 63 -3.54 13.87 -9.55
CA ASP A 63 -4.49 14.78 -8.90
C ASP A 63 -4.75 14.34 -7.44
N GLU A 64 -4.33 15.15 -6.49
CA GLU A 64 -4.47 14.86 -5.06
C GLU A 64 -5.91 15.01 -4.54
N SER A 65 -6.75 15.84 -5.15
CA SER A 65 -8.06 16.18 -4.60
C SER A 65 -9.06 15.03 -4.72
N ASN A 66 -9.12 14.37 -5.87
CA ASN A 66 -9.98 13.20 -6.08
C ASN A 66 -9.42 11.93 -5.44
N PHE A 67 -8.08 11.88 -5.29
CA PHE A 67 -7.39 10.74 -4.70
C PHE A 67 -7.81 10.51 -3.24
N ASN A 68 -7.85 11.54 -2.42
CA ASN A 68 -8.11 11.43 -0.99
C ASN A 68 -9.49 10.86 -0.66
N PHE A 69 -10.55 11.30 -1.33
CA PHE A 69 -11.91 10.82 -1.06
C PHE A 69 -12.11 9.33 -1.36
N HIS A 70 -11.56 8.85 -2.49
CA HIS A 70 -11.64 7.43 -2.84
C HIS A 70 -10.73 6.58 -1.96
N MET A 71 -9.60 7.13 -1.51
CA MET A 71 -8.68 6.41 -0.62
C MET A 71 -9.24 6.18 0.78
N GLU A 72 -9.99 7.11 1.36
CA GLU A 72 -10.64 6.90 2.67
C GLU A 72 -11.58 5.69 2.65
N LYS A 73 -12.44 5.61 1.63
CA LYS A 73 -13.35 4.46 1.44
C LYS A 73 -12.57 3.18 1.18
N ALA A 74 -11.50 3.24 0.38
CA ALA A 74 -10.66 2.10 0.07
C ALA A 74 -9.95 1.57 1.33
N ILE A 75 -9.40 2.44 2.17
CA ILE A 75 -8.76 2.08 3.45
C ILE A 75 -9.80 1.42 4.38
N GLY A 76 -11.00 1.98 4.50
CA GLY A 76 -12.09 1.40 5.29
C GLY A 76 -12.47 0.00 4.80
N LEU A 77 -12.62 -0.16 3.49
CA LEU A 77 -12.89 -1.47 2.88
C LEU A 77 -11.75 -2.45 3.12
N PHE A 78 -10.50 -2.01 2.96
CA PHE A 78 -9.32 -2.85 3.19
C PHE A 78 -9.22 -3.34 4.64
N LYS A 79 -9.43 -2.45 5.61
CA LYS A 79 -9.51 -2.83 7.04
C LYS A 79 -10.57 -3.91 7.29
N ASN A 80 -11.75 -3.78 6.67
CA ASN A 80 -12.81 -4.77 6.80
C ASN A 80 -12.44 -6.12 6.16
N ILE A 81 -11.78 -6.11 5.00
CA ILE A 81 -11.29 -7.33 4.34
C ILE A 81 -10.24 -8.01 5.22
N LEU A 82 -9.26 -7.28 5.74
CA LEU A 82 -8.24 -7.84 6.63
C LEU A 82 -8.87 -8.47 7.87
N LYS A 83 -9.78 -7.75 8.53
CA LYS A 83 -10.50 -8.25 9.70
C LYS A 83 -11.28 -9.55 9.40
N ALA A 84 -11.88 -9.67 8.22
CA ALA A 84 -12.61 -10.87 7.80
C ALA A 84 -11.70 -12.09 7.57
N ILE A 85 -10.39 -11.89 7.45
CA ILE A 85 -9.36 -12.94 7.38
C ILE A 85 -8.53 -13.05 8.67
N ASN A 86 -8.98 -12.43 9.77
CA ASN A 86 -8.31 -12.39 11.08
C ASN A 86 -6.94 -11.70 11.07
N LEU A 87 -6.79 -10.63 10.29
CA LEU A 87 -5.67 -9.70 10.34
C LEU A 87 -6.15 -8.31 10.74
N GLU A 88 -5.37 -7.63 11.55
CA GLU A 88 -5.59 -6.21 11.80
C GLU A 88 -4.67 -5.36 10.91
N TYR A 89 -5.13 -4.16 10.59
CA TYR A 89 -4.38 -3.24 9.72
C TYR A 89 -2.99 -2.88 10.29
N ASN A 90 -2.87 -2.86 11.61
CA ASN A 90 -1.62 -2.56 12.30
C ASN A 90 -0.68 -3.78 12.41
N ASP A 91 -1.15 -4.98 12.12
CA ASP A 91 -0.35 -6.21 12.17
C ASP A 91 0.37 -6.50 10.86
N ILE A 92 -0.01 -5.82 9.79
CA ILE A 92 0.59 -5.98 8.47
C ILE A 92 1.59 -4.87 8.17
N GLN A 93 2.52 -5.12 7.26
CA GLN A 93 3.32 -4.07 6.64
C GLN A 93 2.71 -3.67 5.31
N ILE A 94 2.63 -2.36 5.06
CA ILE A 94 2.24 -1.81 3.76
C ILE A 94 3.42 -1.01 3.21
N ILE A 95 3.80 -1.30 1.99
CA ILE A 95 4.75 -0.51 1.21
C ILE A 95 3.95 0.25 0.15
N ARG A 96 3.88 1.55 0.31
CA ARG A 96 3.14 2.44 -0.59
C ARG A 96 4.09 3.16 -1.51
N ILE A 97 3.93 2.94 -2.81
CA ILE A 97 4.69 3.58 -3.88
C ILE A 97 3.79 4.66 -4.50
N LYS A 98 4.20 5.91 -4.39
CA LYS A 98 3.53 7.06 -5.01
C LYS A 98 4.39 7.53 -6.17
N ARG A 99 3.83 7.54 -7.37
CA ARG A 99 4.49 8.06 -8.59
C ARG A 99 3.94 9.44 -8.87
N TYR A 100 4.79 10.40 -9.09
CA TYR A 100 4.44 11.79 -9.42
C TYR A 100 4.54 12.07 -10.92
N VAL A 101 5.06 11.11 -11.69
CA VAL A 101 5.20 11.17 -13.13
C VAL A 101 4.69 9.88 -13.76
N ASP A 102 4.11 10.01 -14.95
CA ASP A 102 3.69 8.86 -15.77
C ASP A 102 4.83 8.45 -16.72
N SER A 103 5.96 8.09 -16.13
CA SER A 103 7.14 7.62 -16.85
C SER A 103 7.51 6.21 -16.43
N ASP A 104 8.21 5.48 -17.30
CA ASP A 104 8.70 4.14 -17.00
C ASP A 104 9.92 4.20 -16.06
N ILE A 105 9.64 4.35 -14.75
CA ILE A 105 10.64 4.35 -13.67
C ILE A 105 10.64 3.03 -12.89
N ASP A 106 10.03 1.99 -13.44
CA ASP A 106 9.83 0.71 -12.75
C ASP A 106 11.13 0.08 -12.24
N ASP A 107 12.24 0.19 -12.98
CA ASP A 107 13.49 -0.43 -12.57
C ASP A 107 14.13 0.31 -11.39
N VAL A 108 13.98 1.65 -11.33
CA VAL A 108 14.41 2.46 -10.17
C VAL A 108 13.56 2.13 -8.95
N ILE A 109 12.24 2.05 -9.12
CA ILE A 109 11.31 1.66 -8.06
C ILE A 109 11.63 0.25 -7.55
N LYS A 110 11.88 -0.72 -8.43
CA LYS A 110 12.24 -2.10 -8.04
C LYS A 110 13.52 -2.16 -7.23
N SER A 111 14.54 -1.38 -7.60
CA SER A 111 15.79 -1.30 -6.84
C SER A 111 15.56 -0.70 -5.46
N SER A 112 14.80 0.39 -5.37
CA SER A 112 14.45 1.04 -4.11
C SER A 112 13.55 0.15 -3.24
N PHE A 113 12.58 -0.54 -3.83
CA PHE A 113 11.72 -1.51 -3.15
C PHE A 113 12.53 -2.66 -2.56
N LYS A 114 13.48 -3.23 -3.32
CA LYS A 114 14.36 -4.29 -2.84
C LYS A 114 15.14 -3.88 -1.59
N ASN A 115 15.62 -2.65 -1.54
CA ASN A 115 16.37 -2.13 -0.39
C ASN A 115 15.48 -1.86 0.84
N LYS A 116 14.16 -1.72 0.64
CA LYS A 116 13.20 -1.45 1.72
C LYS A 116 12.57 -2.69 2.31
N ILE A 117 12.49 -3.77 1.56
CA ILE A 117 11.91 -5.01 2.04
C ILE A 117 12.96 -5.80 2.82
N ASN A 118 12.66 -6.12 4.08
CA ASN A 118 13.48 -7.05 4.86
C ASN A 118 13.07 -8.47 4.52
N GLU A 119 13.75 -9.10 3.55
CA GLU A 119 13.40 -10.42 3.04
C GLU A 119 13.49 -11.52 4.10
N ASN A 120 14.34 -11.35 5.14
CA ASN A 120 14.58 -12.40 6.15
C ASN A 120 13.38 -12.63 7.07
N SER A 121 12.51 -11.65 7.24
CA SER A 121 11.32 -11.74 8.10
C SER A 121 10.03 -11.98 7.34
N LYS A 122 10.05 -11.98 5.99
CA LYS A 122 8.84 -12.04 5.16
C LYS A 122 8.61 -13.42 4.58
N LYS A 123 7.35 -13.75 4.34
CA LYS A 123 6.91 -14.99 3.67
C LYS A 123 6.13 -14.68 2.40
N LEU A 124 5.40 -13.58 2.40
CA LEU A 124 4.46 -13.24 1.34
C LEU A 124 4.49 -11.75 1.01
N ILE A 125 4.51 -11.45 -0.27
CA ILE A 125 4.20 -10.14 -0.84
C ILE A 125 2.84 -10.23 -1.53
N VAL A 126 1.94 -9.29 -1.24
CA VAL A 126 0.64 -9.14 -1.90
C VAL A 126 0.62 -7.81 -2.62
N SER A 127 0.66 -7.82 -3.95
CA SER A 127 0.54 -6.62 -4.77
C SER A 127 -0.93 -6.26 -4.97
N LEU A 128 -1.31 -5.05 -4.54
CA LEU A 128 -2.67 -4.51 -4.63
C LEU A 128 -2.82 -3.64 -5.89
N GLY A 129 -3.56 -4.12 -6.88
CA GLY A 129 -3.92 -3.35 -8.07
C GLY A 129 -2.78 -3.05 -9.04
N SER A 130 -1.54 -3.32 -8.67
CA SER A 130 -0.36 -2.99 -9.47
C SER A 130 0.37 -4.22 -9.96
N SER A 131 0.89 -4.12 -11.17
CA SER A 131 1.74 -5.15 -11.80
C SER A 131 3.20 -4.71 -11.92
N PHE A 132 3.67 -3.73 -11.14
CA PHE A 132 5.00 -3.15 -11.29
C PHE A 132 6.15 -4.17 -11.23
N LEU A 133 5.94 -5.30 -10.53
CA LEU A 133 6.89 -6.43 -10.51
C LEU A 133 6.76 -7.36 -11.72
N LYS A 134 5.70 -7.20 -12.55
CA LYS A 134 5.42 -7.97 -13.78
C LYS A 134 4.88 -7.04 -14.85
N LYS A 135 5.80 -6.38 -15.58
CA LYS A 135 5.45 -5.41 -16.65
C LYS A 135 4.43 -5.97 -17.64
N ASN A 136 3.56 -5.10 -18.13
CA ASN A 136 2.63 -5.34 -19.24
C ASN A 136 1.56 -6.42 -19.00
N LYS A 137 1.25 -6.75 -17.75
CA LYS A 137 0.16 -7.69 -17.43
C LYS A 137 -0.93 -7.03 -16.60
N LYS A 138 -2.18 -7.32 -16.94
CA LYS A 138 -3.33 -6.87 -16.16
C LYS A 138 -3.48 -7.72 -14.90
N ILE A 139 -3.98 -7.16 -13.82
CA ILE A 139 -4.23 -7.88 -12.54
C ILE A 139 -5.08 -9.13 -12.78
N LYS A 140 -6.10 -9.05 -13.65
CA LYS A 140 -6.94 -10.20 -14.01
C LYS A 140 -6.13 -11.42 -14.50
N GLU A 141 -5.02 -11.20 -15.18
CA GLU A 141 -4.15 -12.26 -15.73
C GLU A 141 -3.15 -12.79 -14.70
N LEU A 142 -2.79 -11.94 -13.74
CA LEU A 142 -1.81 -12.26 -12.70
C LEU A 142 -2.44 -12.96 -11.48
N ARG A 143 -3.72 -12.71 -11.21
CA ARG A 143 -4.46 -13.37 -10.13
C ARG A 143 -4.49 -14.89 -10.31
N ASN A 144 -4.77 -15.61 -9.25
CA ASN A 144 -4.85 -17.08 -9.19
C ASN A 144 -3.53 -17.79 -9.54
N ASN A 145 -2.45 -17.05 -9.71
CA ASN A 145 -1.11 -17.60 -9.92
C ASN A 145 -0.20 -17.20 -8.76
N LYS A 146 0.67 -18.10 -8.40
CA LYS A 146 1.75 -17.87 -7.44
C LYS A 146 3.01 -17.53 -8.22
N TYR A 147 3.62 -16.42 -7.86
CA TYR A 147 4.91 -15.99 -8.38
C TYR A 147 5.94 -15.97 -7.25
N ASN A 148 7.19 -15.78 -7.61
CA ASN A 148 8.26 -15.58 -6.64
C ASN A 148 8.95 -14.25 -6.92
N TYR A 149 9.29 -13.56 -5.83
CA TYR A 149 10.17 -12.40 -5.82
C TYR A 149 11.25 -12.61 -4.75
N ASN A 150 12.51 -12.79 -5.17
CA ASN A 150 13.65 -13.00 -4.28
C ASN A 150 13.39 -14.03 -3.16
N LYS A 151 12.89 -15.22 -3.50
CA LYS A 151 12.52 -16.31 -2.59
C LYS A 151 11.23 -16.10 -1.79
N LEU A 152 10.59 -14.93 -1.89
CA LEU A 152 9.28 -14.67 -1.28
C LEU A 152 8.17 -15.08 -2.23
N ASP A 153 7.08 -15.58 -1.68
CA ASP A 153 5.86 -15.78 -2.45
C ASP A 153 5.28 -14.41 -2.84
N LEU A 154 4.84 -14.26 -4.08
CA LEU A 154 4.23 -13.05 -4.61
C LEU A 154 2.86 -13.38 -5.19
N LEU A 155 1.84 -12.71 -4.67
CA LEU A 155 0.46 -12.79 -5.14
C LEU A 155 -0.02 -11.42 -5.64
N TYR A 156 -1.01 -11.44 -6.50
CA TYR A 156 -1.65 -10.25 -7.04
C TYR A 156 -3.14 -10.29 -6.74
N THR A 157 -3.70 -9.17 -6.34
CA THR A 157 -5.14 -8.97 -6.19
C THR A 157 -5.53 -7.54 -6.59
N TYR A 158 -6.83 -7.28 -6.68
CA TYR A 158 -7.34 -5.93 -6.97
C TYR A 158 -7.07 -4.98 -5.80
N HIS A 159 -6.78 -3.72 -6.13
CA HIS A 159 -6.65 -2.67 -5.13
C HIS A 159 -8.03 -2.38 -4.49
N PRO A 160 -8.10 -2.11 -3.19
CA PRO A 160 -9.35 -1.74 -2.52
C PRO A 160 -10.09 -0.57 -3.17
N LYS A 161 -9.35 0.39 -3.77
CA LYS A 161 -9.94 1.49 -4.56
C LYS A 161 -10.75 0.96 -5.75
N ASP A 162 -10.19 -0.01 -6.50
CA ASP A 162 -10.89 -0.61 -7.64
C ASP A 162 -12.18 -1.32 -7.20
N LEU A 163 -12.19 -1.89 -5.97
CA LEU A 163 -13.36 -2.56 -5.41
C LEU A 163 -14.45 -1.57 -4.97
N VAL A 164 -14.08 -0.34 -4.63
CA VAL A 164 -15.03 0.74 -4.35
C VAL A 164 -15.67 1.24 -5.65
N GLU A 165 -14.87 1.35 -6.71
CA GLU A 165 -15.32 1.81 -8.02
C GLU A 165 -16.11 0.75 -8.79
N ASN A 166 -15.78 -0.53 -8.62
CA ASN A 166 -16.40 -1.66 -9.30
C ASN A 166 -16.68 -2.82 -8.35
N GLU A 167 -17.91 -2.89 -7.85
CA GLU A 167 -18.32 -3.92 -6.89
C GLU A 167 -18.21 -5.37 -7.40
N ASN A 168 -18.28 -5.57 -8.71
CA ASN A 168 -18.14 -6.91 -9.30
C ASN A 168 -16.75 -7.53 -9.04
N LEU A 169 -15.75 -6.70 -8.76
CA LEU A 169 -14.40 -7.16 -8.43
C LEU A 169 -14.27 -7.70 -6.99
N LYS A 170 -15.20 -7.33 -6.10
CA LYS A 170 -15.18 -7.74 -4.68
C LYS A 170 -15.14 -9.27 -4.52
N LYS A 171 -15.93 -9.99 -5.32
CA LYS A 171 -15.96 -11.45 -5.31
C LYS A 171 -14.57 -12.04 -5.58
N TYR A 172 -13.91 -11.52 -6.58
CA TYR A 172 -12.58 -12.01 -6.97
C TYR A 172 -11.50 -11.69 -5.95
N ALA A 173 -11.48 -10.46 -5.43
CA ALA A 173 -10.57 -10.09 -4.35
C ALA A 173 -10.81 -10.93 -3.10
N TRP A 174 -12.08 -11.21 -2.76
CA TRP A 174 -12.43 -12.07 -1.64
C TRP A 174 -11.87 -13.49 -1.76
N ASP A 175 -11.90 -14.07 -2.97
CA ASP A 175 -11.29 -15.39 -3.22
C ASP A 175 -9.77 -15.37 -3.01
N ASP A 176 -9.09 -14.29 -3.43
CA ASP A 176 -7.66 -14.10 -3.19
C ASP A 176 -7.34 -13.98 -1.69
N PHE A 177 -8.11 -13.18 -0.95
CA PHE A 177 -7.90 -13.00 0.49
C PHE A 177 -8.21 -14.28 1.29
N LYS A 178 -9.21 -15.07 0.90
CA LYS A 178 -9.44 -16.40 1.47
C LYS A 178 -8.23 -17.32 1.26
N PHE A 179 -7.66 -17.31 0.04
CA PHE A 179 -6.46 -18.09 -0.23
C PHE A 179 -5.27 -17.66 0.65
N ILE A 180 -5.07 -16.35 0.85
CA ILE A 180 -4.05 -15.82 1.75
C ILE A 180 -4.28 -16.33 3.17
N ARG A 181 -5.50 -16.23 3.69
CA ARG A 181 -5.88 -16.72 5.01
C ARG A 181 -5.57 -18.20 5.17
N ASP A 182 -6.07 -19.02 4.27
CA ASP A 182 -6.02 -20.48 4.41
C ASP A 182 -4.59 -21.01 4.30
N LYS A 183 -3.77 -20.38 3.44
CA LYS A 183 -2.42 -20.84 3.17
C LYS A 183 -1.34 -20.24 4.07
N TYR A 184 -1.45 -18.96 4.41
CA TYR A 184 -0.38 -18.23 5.09
C TYR A 184 -0.69 -17.92 6.56
N LEU A 185 -1.96 -17.92 6.96
CA LEU A 185 -2.35 -17.69 8.35
C LEU A 185 -2.70 -18.98 9.09
N TYR A 186 -3.39 -19.91 8.44
CA TYR A 186 -3.83 -21.17 9.06
C TYR A 186 -3.04 -22.40 8.63
N GLY A 187 -2.23 -22.31 7.59
CA GLY A 187 -1.40 -23.39 7.06
C GLY A 187 -0.14 -23.69 7.88
N LYS A 188 -0.26 -23.65 9.21
CA LYS A 188 0.81 -24.06 10.14
C LYS A 188 0.66 -25.51 10.53
#